data_e8c95fea43e6887534bbda6286b28e59
#
_entry.id   e8c95fea43e6887534bbda6286b28e59
#
_cell.length_a   1.000
_cell.length_b   1.000
_cell.length_c   1.000
_cell.angle_alpha   90.00
_cell.angle_beta   90.00
_cell.angle_gamma   90.00
#
_symmetry.space_group_name_H-M   'P 1'
#
loop_
_entity.id
_entity.type
_entity.pdbx_description
1 polymer ?
#
loop_
_entity_poly.entity_id
_entity_poly.type
_entity_poly.pdbx_seq_one_letter_code
_entity_poly.pdbx_strand_id
1 'polypeptide(L)'
;MLPRIEALREIIWRFDNHSCVVSPLGYITRDLFSITAELRERCFYCMGSMGSVIPLALGISLARPQVHVLAIEGDGSLLMNLGALVTLRRYNTGQISLFVFDNRCYESTGCQPSQPDGFNIEDICGAMGLQTYVAKEPRHIEEFFKMRKASSEPTGVLVIKVALAPPSARVDEAPREIASRFSKWLCETSRTH
;
A
#
# COMPACT_ATOMS: atom_id res chain seq x y z
N MET A 1 5.26 -18.35 -1.00
CA MET A 1 5.03 -17.04 -0.34
C MET A 1 6.32 -16.24 -0.43
N LEU A 2 6.20 -14.97 -0.77
CA LEU A 2 7.33 -14.04 -0.91
C LEU A 2 7.84 -13.56 0.46
N PRO A 3 9.16 -13.36 0.64
CA PRO A 3 9.64 -12.53 1.75
C PRO A 3 9.07 -11.11 1.65
N ARG A 4 8.54 -10.59 2.76
CA ARG A 4 7.87 -9.28 2.80
C ARG A 4 8.78 -8.15 2.29
N ILE A 5 10.03 -8.12 2.70
CA ILE A 5 10.98 -7.08 2.30
C ILE A 5 11.35 -7.14 0.81
N GLU A 6 11.40 -8.33 0.22
CA GLU A 6 11.61 -8.49 -1.24
C GLU A 6 10.43 -7.95 -2.03
N ALA A 7 9.21 -8.28 -1.62
CA ALA A 7 8.01 -7.73 -2.26
C ALA A 7 7.96 -6.20 -2.18
N LEU A 8 8.33 -5.61 -1.05
CA LEU A 8 8.44 -4.15 -0.89
C LEU A 8 9.50 -3.57 -1.83
N ARG A 9 10.68 -4.17 -1.93
CA ARG A 9 11.73 -3.73 -2.86
C ARG A 9 11.26 -3.76 -4.31
N GLU A 10 10.58 -4.83 -4.72
CA GLU A 10 10.02 -4.95 -6.08
C GLU A 10 9.00 -3.86 -6.41
N ILE A 11 8.21 -3.42 -5.43
CA ILE A 11 7.28 -2.30 -5.58
C ILE A 11 8.04 -0.98 -5.65
N ILE A 12 8.95 -0.73 -4.69
CA ILE A 12 9.67 0.54 -4.58
C ILE A 12 10.66 0.76 -5.73
N TRP A 13 11.25 -0.29 -6.28
CA TRP A 13 12.10 -0.19 -7.47
C TRP A 13 11.38 0.44 -8.68
N ARG A 14 10.05 0.32 -8.74
CA ARG A 14 9.21 0.87 -9.81
C ARG A 14 8.60 2.24 -9.47
N PHE A 15 9.10 2.84 -8.41
CA PHE A 15 8.69 4.14 -7.91
C PHE A 15 9.25 5.25 -8.80
N ASP A 16 8.40 6.09 -9.37
CA ASP A 16 8.81 7.21 -10.21
C ASP A 16 8.79 8.54 -9.44
N ASN A 17 9.23 9.62 -10.11
CA ASN A 17 9.32 10.94 -9.50
C ASN A 17 7.97 11.58 -9.19
N HIS A 18 6.88 11.07 -9.76
CA HIS A 18 5.52 11.56 -9.55
C HIS A 18 4.69 10.64 -8.64
N SER A 19 5.33 9.70 -7.97
CA SER A 19 4.67 8.77 -7.07
C SER A 19 4.90 9.10 -5.60
N CYS A 20 3.95 8.71 -4.75
CA CYS A 20 4.12 8.66 -3.31
C CYS A 20 3.67 7.30 -2.75
N VAL A 21 4.12 6.99 -1.55
CA VAL A 21 3.73 5.78 -0.83
C VAL A 21 2.93 6.15 0.40
N VAL A 22 1.83 5.44 0.60
CA VAL A 22 1.09 5.42 1.88
C VAL A 22 1.13 4.01 2.42
N SER A 23 1.63 3.83 3.63
CA SER A 23 1.79 2.50 4.25
C SER A 23 1.02 2.37 5.57
N PRO A 24 0.64 1.14 5.97
CA PRO A 24 -0.05 0.88 7.23
C PRO A 24 0.90 1.07 8.42
N LEU A 25 0.50 0.59 9.56
CA LEU A 25 1.38 0.41 10.73
C LEU A 25 2.02 -0.99 10.73
N GLY A 26 2.88 -1.26 11.71
CA GLY A 26 3.41 -2.59 11.99
C GLY A 26 4.68 -2.96 11.22
N TYR A 27 4.84 -4.25 10.94
CA TYR A 27 6.08 -4.77 10.35
C TYR A 27 6.29 -4.36 8.90
N ILE A 28 5.22 -4.22 8.13
CA ILE A 28 5.28 -3.72 6.76
C ILE A 28 5.94 -2.34 6.72
N THR A 29 5.48 -1.42 7.56
CA THR A 29 6.02 -0.06 7.62
C THR A 29 7.46 -0.03 8.11
N ARG A 30 7.84 -0.88 9.05
CA ARG A 30 9.23 -0.96 9.54
C ARG A 30 10.18 -1.39 8.42
N ASP A 31 9.79 -2.41 7.66
CA ASP A 31 10.59 -2.87 6.51
C ASP A 31 10.62 -1.83 5.39
N LEU A 32 9.48 -1.20 5.09
CA LEU A 32 9.42 -0.12 4.12
C LEU A 32 10.34 1.06 4.51
N PHE A 33 10.26 1.50 5.78
CA PHE A 33 11.09 2.57 6.30
C PHE A 33 12.59 2.27 6.15
N SER A 34 13.00 1.02 6.34
CA SER A 34 14.40 0.62 6.22
C SER A 34 14.96 0.69 4.79
N ILE A 35 14.10 0.60 3.77
CA ILE A 35 14.51 0.60 2.36
C ILE A 35 14.19 1.90 1.61
N THR A 36 13.57 2.88 2.26
CA THR A 36 13.13 4.14 1.63
C THR A 36 13.87 5.37 2.16
N ALA A 37 15.11 5.23 2.63
CA ALA A 37 15.87 6.33 3.22
C ALA A 37 15.94 7.59 2.32
N GLU A 38 16.19 7.42 1.03
CA GLU A 38 16.30 8.49 0.04
C GLU A 38 14.94 8.97 -0.51
N LEU A 39 13.86 8.26 -0.18
CA LEU A 39 12.50 8.53 -0.68
C LEU A 39 11.54 8.96 0.44
N ARG A 40 12.03 9.16 1.65
CA ARG A 40 11.20 9.41 2.84
C ARG A 40 10.25 10.58 2.70
N GLU A 41 10.65 11.64 2.02
CA GLU A 41 9.80 12.81 1.78
C GLU A 41 8.49 12.47 1.07
N ARG A 42 8.50 11.40 0.25
CA ARG A 42 7.37 10.90 -0.53
C ARG A 42 6.64 9.73 0.12
N CYS A 43 7.05 9.35 1.33
CA CYS A 43 6.48 8.21 2.06
C CYS A 43 5.71 8.69 3.29
N PHE A 44 4.42 8.35 3.36
CA PHE A 44 3.60 8.53 4.56
C PHE A 44 3.41 7.20 5.28
N TYR A 45 3.81 7.15 6.53
CA TYR A 45 3.69 5.98 7.39
C TYR A 45 2.55 6.20 8.38
N CYS A 46 1.45 5.43 8.24
CA CYS A 46 0.32 5.52 9.17
C CYS A 46 0.70 4.91 10.51
N MET A 47 0.98 5.76 11.50
CA MET A 47 1.36 5.34 12.84
C MET A 47 0.12 5.15 13.71
N GLY A 48 -0.28 3.89 13.94
CA GLY A 48 -1.37 3.55 14.86
C GLY A 48 -2.80 3.63 14.28
N SER A 49 -2.96 3.68 12.97
CA SER A 49 -4.28 3.84 12.33
C SER A 49 -4.54 2.73 11.31
N MET A 50 -5.03 1.58 11.78
CA MET A 50 -5.44 0.46 10.92
C MET A 50 -6.62 0.85 10.02
N GLY A 51 -6.61 0.40 8.76
CA GLY A 51 -7.67 0.67 7.78
C GLY A 51 -7.68 2.08 7.20
N SER A 52 -6.67 2.92 7.49
CA SER A 52 -6.62 4.32 7.04
C SER A 52 -5.84 4.55 5.75
N VAL A 53 -5.14 3.56 5.24
CA VAL A 53 -4.32 3.69 4.03
C VAL A 53 -5.17 4.04 2.81
N ILE A 54 -6.23 3.30 2.57
CA ILE A 54 -7.10 3.52 1.40
C ILE A 54 -7.78 4.90 1.44
N PRO A 55 -8.43 5.32 2.54
CA PRO A 55 -9.00 6.67 2.60
C PRO A 55 -7.97 7.78 2.39
N LEU A 56 -6.77 7.64 2.96
CA LEU A 56 -5.71 8.62 2.79
C LEU A 56 -5.20 8.65 1.34
N ALA A 57 -4.94 7.49 0.74
CA ALA A 57 -4.52 7.37 -0.65
C ALA A 57 -5.56 8.00 -1.60
N LEU A 58 -6.85 7.75 -1.36
CA LEU A 58 -7.93 8.33 -2.13
C LEU A 58 -7.97 9.86 -1.96
N GLY A 59 -7.85 10.37 -0.75
CA GLY A 59 -7.79 11.81 -0.50
C GLY A 59 -6.62 12.49 -1.23
N ILE A 60 -5.45 11.87 -1.23
CA ILE A 60 -4.27 12.37 -1.97
C ILE A 60 -4.56 12.38 -3.47
N SER A 61 -5.04 11.28 -4.04
CA SER A 61 -5.28 11.16 -5.48
C SER A 61 -6.37 12.13 -6.00
N LEU A 62 -7.37 12.43 -5.18
CA LEU A 62 -8.39 13.44 -5.49
C LEU A 62 -7.84 14.86 -5.40
N ALA A 63 -7.00 15.13 -4.40
CA ALA A 63 -6.40 16.46 -4.21
C ALA A 63 -5.22 16.73 -5.15
N ARG A 64 -4.57 15.68 -5.66
CA ARG A 64 -3.35 15.72 -6.49
C ARG A 64 -3.46 14.70 -7.62
N PRO A 65 -4.26 14.97 -8.67
CA PRO A 65 -4.50 13.99 -9.76
C PRO A 65 -3.25 13.60 -10.55
N GLN A 66 -2.18 14.40 -10.48
CA GLN A 66 -0.89 14.14 -11.12
C GLN A 66 0.01 13.20 -10.30
N VAL A 67 -0.33 12.93 -9.03
CA VAL A 67 0.45 12.07 -8.15
C VAL A 67 -0.09 10.64 -8.18
N HIS A 68 0.75 9.68 -8.51
CA HIS A 68 0.42 8.26 -8.40
C HIS A 68 0.65 7.78 -6.97
N VAL A 69 -0.36 7.17 -6.36
CA VAL A 69 -0.30 6.69 -4.97
C VAL A 69 -0.11 5.18 -4.92
N LEU A 70 1.02 4.73 -4.41
CA LEU A 70 1.25 3.34 -4.04
C LEU A 70 0.70 3.13 -2.62
N ALA A 71 -0.51 2.60 -2.54
CA ALA A 71 -1.18 2.30 -1.29
C ALA A 71 -0.79 0.90 -0.84
N ILE A 72 0.02 0.79 0.21
CA ILE A 72 0.45 -0.48 0.80
C ILE A 72 -0.41 -0.75 2.03
N GLU A 73 -1.07 -1.90 2.06
CA GLU A 73 -1.96 -2.30 3.16
C GLU A 73 -1.62 -3.72 3.64
N GLY A 74 -1.93 -4.03 4.89
CA GLY A 74 -1.90 -5.39 5.40
C GLY A 74 -3.30 -6.02 5.40
N ASP A 75 -3.39 -7.33 5.29
CA ASP A 75 -4.66 -8.08 5.32
C ASP A 75 -5.52 -7.74 6.53
N GLY A 76 -4.98 -7.80 7.74
CA GLY A 76 -5.70 -7.46 8.96
C GLY A 76 -6.09 -5.98 9.05
N SER A 77 -5.28 -5.08 8.51
CA SER A 77 -5.58 -3.65 8.45
C SER A 77 -6.69 -3.35 7.43
N LEU A 78 -6.66 -3.98 6.27
CA LEU A 78 -7.72 -3.88 5.26
C LEU A 78 -9.07 -4.32 5.82
N LEU A 79 -9.10 -5.45 6.54
CA LEU A 79 -10.31 -5.99 7.15
C LEU A 79 -10.95 -5.07 8.20
N MET A 80 -10.18 -4.17 8.79
CA MET A 80 -10.70 -3.15 9.71
C MET A 80 -11.57 -2.09 9.01
N ASN A 81 -11.43 -1.92 7.69
CA ASN A 81 -12.17 -0.88 6.95
C ASN A 81 -12.50 -1.32 5.52
N LEU A 82 -13.22 -2.43 5.38
CA LEU A 82 -13.66 -2.94 4.06
C LEU A 82 -14.53 -1.95 3.29
N GLY A 83 -15.29 -1.09 3.98
CA GLY A 83 -16.07 -0.03 3.34
C GLY A 83 -15.26 0.95 2.51
N ALA A 84 -13.96 1.10 2.82
CA ALA A 84 -13.06 1.93 2.04
C ALA A 84 -12.87 1.43 0.60
N LEU A 85 -12.98 0.12 0.35
CA LEU A 85 -12.92 -0.46 -1.00
C LEU A 85 -14.10 0.00 -1.87
N VAL A 86 -15.30 0.12 -1.28
CA VAL A 86 -16.48 0.63 -1.97
C VAL A 86 -16.28 2.10 -2.35
N THR A 87 -15.75 2.89 -1.44
CA THR A 87 -15.44 4.31 -1.68
C THR A 87 -14.34 4.45 -2.75
N LEU A 88 -13.30 3.62 -2.67
CA LEU A 88 -12.23 3.57 -3.67
C LEU A 88 -12.79 3.24 -5.06
N ARG A 89 -13.66 2.24 -5.17
CA ARG A 89 -14.30 1.88 -6.46
C ARG A 89 -15.14 3.02 -7.01
N ARG A 90 -15.86 3.74 -6.16
CA ARG A 90 -16.73 4.84 -6.59
C ARG A 90 -15.96 6.06 -7.08
N TYR A 91 -14.90 6.46 -6.39
CA TYR A 91 -14.12 7.66 -6.67
C TYR A 91 -12.77 7.37 -7.30
N ASN A 92 -12.70 6.27 -8.02
CA ASN A 92 -11.48 5.81 -8.62
C ASN A 92 -10.89 6.82 -9.62
N THR A 93 -9.73 7.37 -9.28
CA THR A 93 -9.03 8.41 -10.05
C THR A 93 -8.05 7.86 -11.08
N GLY A 94 -7.81 6.54 -11.10
CA GLY A 94 -6.75 5.94 -11.91
C GLY A 94 -5.34 6.08 -11.34
N GLN A 95 -5.18 6.88 -10.30
CA GLN A 95 -3.88 7.23 -9.72
C GLN A 95 -3.52 6.41 -8.47
N ILE A 96 -4.19 5.28 -8.25
CA ILE A 96 -3.91 4.42 -7.08
C ILE A 96 -3.59 3.00 -7.54
N SER A 97 -2.47 2.46 -7.05
CA SER A 97 -2.18 1.03 -7.05
C SER A 97 -2.24 0.53 -5.60
N LEU A 98 -3.16 -0.40 -5.32
CA LEU A 98 -3.33 -0.98 -3.99
C LEU A 98 -2.59 -2.32 -3.89
N PHE A 99 -1.67 -2.42 -2.94
CA PHE A 99 -0.89 -3.61 -2.64
C PHE A 99 -1.29 -4.13 -1.26
N VAL A 100 -1.91 -5.32 -1.20
CA VAL A 100 -2.33 -5.95 0.05
C VAL A 100 -1.37 -7.08 0.40
N PHE A 101 -0.62 -6.90 1.47
CA PHE A 101 0.30 -7.91 2.01
C PHE A 101 -0.48 -8.88 2.89
N ASP A 102 -0.66 -10.09 2.41
CA ASP A 102 -1.45 -11.13 3.07
C ASP A 102 -0.54 -12.21 3.64
N ASN A 103 -0.37 -12.18 4.97
CA ASN A 103 0.29 -13.22 5.76
C ASN A 103 -0.68 -13.99 6.66
N ARG A 104 -1.99 -13.70 6.57
CA ARG A 104 -3.11 -14.29 7.31
C ARG A 104 -3.06 -14.10 8.82
N CYS A 105 -2.27 -13.14 9.33
CA CYS A 105 -2.22 -12.88 10.77
C CYS A 105 -1.82 -11.45 11.16
N TYR A 106 -2.15 -11.08 12.40
CA TYR A 106 -1.70 -9.85 13.05
C TYR A 106 -0.29 -10.06 13.62
N GLU A 107 0.71 -10.10 12.73
CA GLU A 107 2.09 -10.51 13.03
C GLU A 107 2.75 -9.66 14.14
N SER A 108 2.45 -8.37 14.21
CA SER A 108 3.08 -7.45 15.16
C SER A 108 2.59 -7.58 16.61
N THR A 109 1.52 -8.34 16.85
CA THR A 109 0.89 -8.49 18.19
C THR A 109 0.84 -9.93 18.70
N GLY A 110 1.34 -10.90 17.93
CA GLY A 110 1.35 -12.29 18.34
C GLY A 110 0.80 -13.27 17.32
N CYS A 111 0.68 -12.82 16.07
CA CYS A 111 0.23 -13.62 14.93
C CYS A 111 -1.15 -14.28 15.12
N GLN A 112 -2.06 -13.57 15.77
CA GLN A 112 -3.46 -14.00 15.82
C GLN A 112 -4.01 -14.05 14.38
N PRO A 113 -4.81 -15.07 14.01
CA PRO A 113 -5.40 -15.15 12.68
C PRO A 113 -6.18 -13.88 12.32
N SER A 114 -5.91 -13.31 11.16
CA SER A 114 -6.64 -12.15 10.65
C SER A 114 -7.92 -12.55 9.92
N GLN A 115 -7.99 -13.77 9.44
CA GLN A 115 -9.07 -14.27 8.57
C GLN A 115 -9.31 -15.76 8.81
N PRO A 116 -10.57 -16.23 8.65
CA PRO A 116 -10.90 -17.63 8.81
C PRO A 116 -10.34 -18.49 7.68
N ASP A 117 -10.36 -19.81 7.87
CA ASP A 117 -9.97 -20.76 6.83
C ASP A 117 -10.90 -20.65 5.62
N GLY A 118 -10.32 -20.77 4.42
CA GLY A 118 -11.05 -20.65 3.15
C GLY A 118 -11.39 -19.21 2.74
N PHE A 119 -11.14 -18.22 3.56
CA PHE A 119 -11.32 -16.81 3.20
C PHE A 119 -10.15 -16.31 2.33
N ASN A 120 -10.46 -15.54 1.30
CA ASN A 120 -9.47 -14.93 0.42
C ASN A 120 -9.73 -13.42 0.28
N ILE A 121 -8.72 -12.63 0.53
CA ILE A 121 -8.77 -11.16 0.37
C ILE A 121 -9.07 -10.77 -1.08
N GLU A 122 -8.48 -11.50 -2.02
CA GLU A 122 -8.68 -11.26 -3.45
C GLU A 122 -10.13 -11.39 -3.89
N ASP A 123 -10.87 -12.35 -3.32
CA ASP A 123 -12.30 -12.55 -3.63
C ASP A 123 -13.14 -11.37 -3.14
N ILE A 124 -12.81 -10.82 -1.96
CA ILE A 124 -13.48 -9.64 -1.41
C ILE A 124 -13.22 -8.40 -2.28
N CYS A 125 -11.96 -8.16 -2.65
CA CYS A 125 -11.62 -7.03 -3.53
C CYS A 125 -12.34 -7.14 -4.88
N GLY A 126 -12.39 -8.34 -5.47
CA GLY A 126 -13.12 -8.63 -6.70
C GLY A 126 -14.63 -8.42 -6.56
N ALA A 127 -15.23 -8.87 -5.45
CA ALA A 127 -16.66 -8.67 -5.17
C ALA A 127 -17.04 -7.19 -5.01
N MET A 128 -16.08 -6.32 -4.60
CA MET A 128 -16.26 -4.86 -4.57
C MET A 128 -16.06 -4.21 -5.95
N GLY A 129 -15.87 -5.01 -7.03
CA GLY A 129 -15.72 -4.54 -8.39
C GLY A 129 -14.34 -3.97 -8.71
N LEU A 130 -13.32 -4.29 -7.93
CA LEU A 130 -11.93 -3.91 -8.18
C LEU A 130 -11.21 -4.99 -8.97
N GLN A 131 -10.44 -4.58 -9.98
CA GLN A 131 -9.60 -5.49 -10.74
C GLN A 131 -8.47 -5.99 -9.83
N THR A 132 -8.49 -7.29 -9.53
CA THR A 132 -7.65 -7.88 -8.48
C THR A 132 -6.75 -8.98 -9.06
N TYR A 133 -5.50 -8.98 -8.67
CA TYR A 133 -4.46 -9.94 -9.04
C TYR A 133 -3.81 -10.52 -7.80
N VAL A 134 -3.16 -11.67 -7.95
CA VAL A 134 -2.46 -12.35 -6.84
C VAL A 134 -1.00 -12.56 -7.18
N ALA A 135 -0.11 -12.11 -6.30
CA ALA A 135 1.32 -12.35 -6.39
C ALA A 135 1.78 -13.41 -5.37
N LYS A 136 2.49 -14.43 -5.86
CA LYS A 136 3.17 -15.46 -5.05
C LYS A 136 4.68 -15.49 -5.32
N GLU A 137 5.12 -14.79 -6.37
CA GLU A 137 6.51 -14.70 -6.84
C GLU A 137 6.81 -13.28 -7.32
N PRO A 138 8.08 -12.82 -7.33
CA PRO A 138 8.45 -11.45 -7.73
C PRO A 138 7.97 -11.08 -9.13
N ARG A 139 8.01 -12.01 -10.08
CA ARG A 139 7.56 -11.78 -11.46
C ARG A 139 6.11 -11.32 -11.55
N HIS A 140 5.22 -11.77 -10.65
CA HIS A 140 3.81 -11.37 -10.65
C HIS A 140 3.65 -9.88 -10.30
N ILE A 141 4.57 -9.31 -9.51
CA ILE A 141 4.59 -7.87 -9.22
C ILE A 141 4.96 -7.09 -10.48
N GLU A 142 5.98 -7.56 -11.22
CA GLU A 142 6.37 -6.96 -12.50
C GLU A 142 5.24 -7.00 -13.53
N GLU A 143 4.59 -8.16 -13.68
CA GLU A 143 3.44 -8.36 -14.57
C GLU A 143 2.29 -7.42 -14.22
N PHE A 144 1.99 -7.23 -12.92
CA PHE A 144 1.00 -6.27 -12.47
C PHE A 144 1.29 -4.86 -12.96
N PHE A 145 2.52 -4.37 -12.80
CA PHE A 145 2.89 -3.04 -13.28
C PHE A 145 2.80 -2.91 -14.81
N LYS A 146 3.18 -3.96 -15.56
CA LYS A 146 3.02 -3.99 -17.03
C LYS A 146 1.54 -3.90 -17.43
N MET A 147 0.68 -4.69 -16.78
CA MET A 147 -0.76 -4.67 -17.01
C MET A 147 -1.37 -3.32 -16.65
N ARG A 148 -0.94 -2.70 -15.53
CA ARG A 148 -1.42 -1.38 -15.11
C ARG A 148 -1.11 -0.30 -16.13
N LYS A 149 0.07 -0.32 -16.75
CA LYS A 149 0.44 0.63 -17.82
C LYS A 149 -0.38 0.44 -19.10
N ALA A 150 -0.82 -0.78 -19.38
CA ALA A 150 -1.59 -1.11 -20.58
C ALA A 150 -3.12 -1.01 -20.37
N SER A 151 -3.60 -0.92 -19.13
CA SER A 151 -5.02 -0.95 -18.79
C SER A 151 -5.63 0.43 -18.78
N SER A 152 -6.85 0.54 -19.29
CA SER A 152 -7.73 1.70 -19.10
C SER A 152 -8.46 1.68 -17.75
N GLU A 153 -8.39 0.57 -17.02
CA GLU A 153 -9.02 0.43 -15.71
C GLU A 153 -8.28 1.27 -14.66
N PRO A 154 -9.00 2.05 -13.89
CA PRO A 154 -8.38 3.10 -13.12
C PRO A 154 -7.59 2.64 -11.90
N THR A 155 -8.03 1.64 -11.11
CA THR A 155 -7.31 1.13 -9.94
C THR A 155 -7.13 -0.38 -10.01
N GLY A 156 -5.90 -0.84 -9.84
CA GLY A 156 -5.59 -2.25 -9.69
C GLY A 156 -5.27 -2.60 -8.24
N VAL A 157 -5.68 -3.78 -7.83
CA VAL A 157 -5.34 -4.38 -6.54
C VAL A 157 -4.42 -5.56 -6.77
N LEU A 158 -3.30 -5.61 -6.06
CA LEU A 158 -2.42 -6.76 -6.03
C LEU A 158 -2.36 -7.33 -4.62
N VAL A 159 -2.91 -8.51 -4.43
CA VAL A 159 -2.79 -9.26 -3.17
C VAL A 159 -1.50 -10.08 -3.22
N ILE A 160 -0.59 -9.81 -2.30
CA ILE A 160 0.74 -10.41 -2.26
C ILE A 160 0.79 -11.40 -1.10
N LYS A 161 0.92 -12.68 -1.39
CA LYS A 161 1.03 -13.73 -0.37
C LYS A 161 2.45 -13.75 0.19
N VAL A 162 2.61 -13.26 1.42
CA VAL A 162 3.93 -13.08 2.07
C VAL A 162 4.15 -14.05 3.23
N ALA A 163 5.41 -14.42 3.41
CA ALA A 163 5.85 -15.22 4.55
C ALA A 163 6.02 -14.35 5.80
N LEU A 164 5.85 -14.95 6.97
CA LEU A 164 6.21 -14.35 8.24
C LEU A 164 7.73 -14.17 8.32
N ALA A 165 8.16 -13.01 8.80
CA ALA A 165 9.59 -12.73 8.96
C ALA A 165 9.81 -11.68 10.06
N PRO A 166 10.93 -11.75 10.80
CA PRO A 166 11.31 -10.70 11.73
C PRO A 166 11.33 -9.32 11.02
N PRO A 167 10.82 -8.27 11.66
CA PRO A 167 10.80 -6.95 11.05
C PRO A 167 12.16 -6.24 11.17
N SER A 168 12.36 -5.24 10.32
CA SER A 168 13.42 -4.25 10.47
C SER A 168 13.28 -3.43 11.76
N ALA A 169 14.22 -2.54 12.05
CA ALA A 169 14.16 -1.64 13.20
C ALA A 169 12.87 -0.80 13.21
N ARG A 170 12.51 -0.29 14.38
CA ARG A 170 11.34 0.60 14.50
C ARG A 170 11.56 1.88 13.72
N VAL A 171 10.46 2.47 13.26
CA VAL A 171 10.47 3.84 12.71
C VAL A 171 10.89 4.79 13.83
N ASP A 172 11.96 5.53 13.60
CA ASP A 172 12.58 6.49 14.55
C ASP A 172 12.19 7.95 14.27
N GLU A 173 11.14 8.14 13.47
CA GLU A 173 10.60 9.45 13.09
C GLU A 173 9.26 9.67 13.79
N ALA A 174 9.06 10.87 14.38
CA ALA A 174 7.81 11.18 15.05
C ALA A 174 6.65 11.37 14.05
N PRO A 175 5.40 11.01 14.40
CA PRO A 175 4.25 11.17 13.49
C PRO A 175 4.08 12.59 12.95
N ARG A 176 4.39 13.60 13.74
CA ARG A 176 4.34 15.02 13.34
C ARG A 176 5.38 15.35 12.25
N GLU A 177 6.56 14.77 12.35
CA GLU A 177 7.64 14.96 11.37
C GLU A 177 7.29 14.31 10.04
N ILE A 178 6.76 13.06 10.09
CA ILE A 178 6.25 12.35 8.91
C ILE A 178 5.20 13.20 8.21
N ALA A 179 4.20 13.69 8.94
CA ALA A 179 3.12 14.49 8.38
C ALA A 179 3.62 15.80 7.78
N SER A 180 4.51 16.52 8.47
CA SER A 180 5.06 17.80 8.01
C SER A 180 5.89 17.64 6.75
N ARG A 181 6.79 16.66 6.73
CA ARG A 181 7.67 16.35 5.60
C ARG A 181 6.87 15.95 4.36
N PHE A 182 5.93 15.04 4.52
CA PHE A 182 5.08 14.55 3.44
C PHE A 182 4.17 15.66 2.87
N SER A 183 3.55 16.47 3.74
CA SER A 183 2.71 17.60 3.32
C SER A 183 3.51 18.64 2.54
N LYS A 184 4.75 18.93 2.97
CA LYS A 184 5.64 19.84 2.24
C LYS A 184 5.89 19.33 0.83
N TRP A 185 6.29 18.07 0.67
CA TRP A 185 6.49 17.47 -0.65
C TRP A 185 5.24 17.55 -1.53
N LEU A 186 4.05 17.20 -1.00
CA LEU A 186 2.78 17.30 -1.74
C LEU A 186 2.46 18.71 -2.21
N CYS A 187 2.82 19.73 -1.43
CA CYS A 187 2.62 21.13 -1.80
C CYS A 187 3.61 21.59 -2.88
N GLU A 188 4.85 21.13 -2.84
CA GLU A 188 5.91 21.49 -3.81
C GLU A 188 5.63 20.85 -5.17
N THR A 189 5.19 19.59 -5.21
CA THR A 189 4.82 18.87 -6.44
C THR A 189 3.68 19.54 -7.21
N SER A 190 2.87 20.37 -6.57
CA SER A 190 1.77 21.12 -7.22
C SER A 190 2.23 22.37 -7.96
N ARG A 191 3.48 22.85 -7.81
CA ARG A 191 3.98 24.10 -8.38
C ARG A 191 4.77 23.92 -9.68
N THR A 192 4.96 22.69 -10.11
CA THR A 192 5.81 22.35 -11.28
C THR A 192 5.02 22.10 -12.57
N HIS A 193 3.75 22.56 -12.63
CA HIS A 193 2.91 22.51 -13.84
C HIS A 193 2.20 23.82 -14.09
#